data_1627a89716a52296ac1102c30cecd65a
#
_entry.id   1627a89716a52296ac1102c30cecd65a
#
_cell.length_a   1.000
_cell.length_b   1.000
_cell.length_c   1.000
_cell.angle_alpha   90.00
_cell.angle_beta   90.00
_cell.angle_gamma   90.00
#
_symmetry.space_group_name_H-M   'P 1'
#
loop_
_entity.id
_entity.type
_entity.pdbx_description
1 polymer ?
#
loop_
_entity_poly.entity_id
_entity_poly.type
_entity_poly.pdbx_seq_one_letter_code
_entity_poly.pdbx_strand_id
1 'polypeptide(L)'
;MNYSYKLDNDVLVVSLEGRLDTEASAKFETVFAEIAKENPHGSLVVDATDLSYIASSGLRIMLKMVKTEKNFRLENVCPAVYDVFEVTGFSKIIKMTKALRKIDLEKCEKIGAGGNGAVYRVSEDEIVKVNYNPDTYEGLDKELAKAKEAFLLGIPTAISFDLVDCGGGKRGVVYEAIKSSTLGETIQKDPSRMEELTERYVEQLNLLHSVHTDNPVFGSAKASFAKQVEDASKYLTEEEGELMKQILEVLPEGDRLVHCDAHPKNIMIQNGEMLWIDMEGMSVGHPIYDLISIAVILNGMRTDEMTMGICGMDNATVKLFKDCFIRKYFKTEDPEMIQKMGGLLDGLRLIRAVFAIGFTTSGTEKYRPAIIGMARQHFFPNIQKIAGCIKFLVNSL
;
A
#
# COMPACT_ATOMS: atom_id res chain seq x y z
N MET A 1 -7.65 13.42 37.46
CA MET A 1 -8.02 13.62 36.07
C MET A 1 -8.35 15.09 35.86
N ASN A 2 -7.73 15.72 34.86
CA ASN A 2 -8.06 17.07 34.43
C ASN A 2 -8.93 17.00 33.16
N TYR A 3 -9.66 18.07 32.92
CA TYR A 3 -10.42 18.22 31.68
C TYR A 3 -10.44 19.70 31.27
N SER A 4 -10.59 19.93 29.99
CA SER A 4 -10.91 21.22 29.40
C SER A 4 -11.97 21.06 28.33
N TYR A 5 -12.65 22.15 27.96
CA TYR A 5 -13.62 22.08 26.89
C TYR A 5 -13.66 23.37 26.07
N LYS A 6 -14.09 23.24 24.84
CA LYS A 6 -14.39 24.37 23.95
C LYS A 6 -15.61 24.04 23.08
N LEU A 7 -16.39 25.06 22.74
CA LEU A 7 -17.44 24.96 21.72
C LEU A 7 -16.91 25.62 20.43
N ASP A 8 -16.88 24.88 19.35
CA ASP A 8 -16.42 25.36 18.06
C ASP A 8 -17.43 24.95 16.98
N ASN A 9 -18.09 25.92 16.35
CA ASN A 9 -19.06 25.70 15.26
C ASN A 9 -20.04 24.53 15.50
N ASP A 10 -20.78 24.56 16.64
CA ASP A 10 -21.76 23.52 17.02
C ASP A 10 -21.14 22.16 17.40
N VAL A 11 -19.81 22.08 17.58
CA VAL A 11 -19.10 20.91 18.09
C VAL A 11 -18.55 21.21 19.47
N LEU A 12 -19.05 20.51 20.50
CA LEU A 12 -18.44 20.53 21.81
C LEU A 12 -17.24 19.58 21.86
N VAL A 13 -16.05 20.10 22.07
CA VAL A 13 -14.82 19.32 22.24
C VAL A 13 -14.46 19.31 23.72
N VAL A 14 -14.36 18.12 24.32
CA VAL A 14 -13.96 17.92 25.72
C VAL A 14 -12.66 17.13 25.73
N SER A 15 -11.57 17.73 26.19
CA SER A 15 -10.26 17.07 26.31
C SER A 15 -10.08 16.49 27.70
N LEU A 16 -9.64 15.22 27.77
CA LEU A 16 -9.41 14.51 29.02
C LEU A 16 -7.92 14.25 29.25
N GLU A 17 -7.43 14.55 30.44
CA GLU A 17 -6.03 14.36 30.82
C GLU A 17 -5.90 13.47 32.08
N GLY A 18 -5.01 12.51 32.03
CA GLY A 18 -4.67 11.62 33.14
C GLY A 18 -5.51 10.33 33.19
N ARG A 19 -6.04 9.98 34.36
CA ARG A 19 -6.69 8.68 34.60
C ARG A 19 -8.19 8.85 34.82
N LEU A 20 -9.00 8.17 34.02
CA LEU A 20 -10.44 8.06 34.22
C LEU A 20 -10.78 6.79 35.03
N ASP A 21 -10.37 6.78 36.30
CA ASP A 21 -10.69 5.71 37.25
C ASP A 21 -12.12 5.86 37.80
N THR A 22 -12.49 5.06 38.78
CA THR A 22 -13.88 5.04 39.31
C THR A 22 -14.28 6.35 39.95
N GLU A 23 -13.39 6.99 40.72
CA GLU A 23 -13.67 8.27 41.37
C GLU A 23 -13.74 9.42 40.36
N ALA A 24 -12.76 9.48 39.46
CA ALA A 24 -12.71 10.47 38.41
C ALA A 24 -13.92 10.34 37.45
N SER A 25 -14.37 9.13 37.20
CA SER A 25 -15.57 8.86 36.38
C SER A 25 -16.82 9.47 36.97
N ALA A 26 -17.06 9.26 38.25
CA ALA A 26 -18.25 9.83 38.92
C ALA A 26 -18.26 11.39 38.93
N LYS A 27 -17.08 11.98 39.17
CA LYS A 27 -16.90 13.45 39.09
C LYS A 27 -17.13 13.98 37.69
N PHE A 28 -16.53 13.31 36.68
CA PHE A 28 -16.65 13.72 35.30
C PHE A 28 -18.08 13.63 34.76
N GLU A 29 -18.83 12.60 35.12
CA GLU A 29 -20.21 12.45 34.71
C GLU A 29 -21.08 13.64 35.18
N THR A 30 -20.87 14.08 36.41
CA THR A 30 -21.62 15.26 36.99
C THR A 30 -21.23 16.55 36.25
N VAL A 31 -19.94 16.79 36.12
CA VAL A 31 -19.41 18.00 35.46
C VAL A 31 -19.78 18.04 33.98
N PHE A 32 -19.71 16.94 33.29
CA PHE A 32 -20.06 16.85 31.87
C PHE A 32 -21.55 17.21 31.66
N ALA A 33 -22.44 16.78 32.54
CA ALA A 33 -23.86 17.14 32.46
C ALA A 33 -24.10 18.64 32.56
N GLU A 34 -23.30 19.35 33.39
CA GLU A 34 -23.33 20.81 33.50
C GLU A 34 -22.77 21.48 32.23
N ILE A 35 -21.60 21.04 31.77
CA ILE A 35 -20.96 21.54 30.54
C ILE A 35 -21.90 21.41 29.34
N ALA A 36 -22.48 20.24 29.13
CA ALA A 36 -23.37 19.97 28.01
C ALA A 36 -24.64 20.80 28.04
N LYS A 37 -25.17 21.05 29.22
CA LYS A 37 -26.36 21.92 29.45
C LYS A 37 -26.06 23.39 29.13
N GLU A 38 -24.88 23.86 29.52
CA GLU A 38 -24.46 25.26 29.31
C GLU A 38 -24.00 25.54 27.89
N ASN A 39 -23.59 24.50 27.17
CA ASN A 39 -23.08 24.57 25.81
C ASN A 39 -23.91 23.69 24.85
N PRO A 40 -25.07 24.17 24.37
CA PRO A 40 -25.89 23.48 23.38
C PRO A 40 -25.04 23.20 22.14
N HIS A 41 -25.03 21.91 21.65
CA HIS A 41 -24.20 21.45 20.54
C HIS A 41 -24.91 20.39 19.72
N GLY A 42 -24.54 20.29 18.45
CA GLY A 42 -25.03 19.27 17.53
C GLY A 42 -24.10 18.04 17.42
N SER A 43 -22.88 18.15 17.94
CA SER A 43 -21.89 17.06 17.96
C SER A 43 -21.00 17.12 19.19
N LEU A 44 -20.66 15.96 19.76
CA LEU A 44 -19.71 15.84 20.87
C LEU A 44 -18.46 15.10 20.43
N VAL A 45 -17.30 15.70 20.69
CA VAL A 45 -15.97 15.08 20.56
C VAL A 45 -15.33 15.01 21.94
N VAL A 46 -14.90 13.80 22.34
CA VAL A 46 -14.01 13.65 23.48
C VAL A 46 -12.59 13.40 22.93
N ASP A 47 -11.69 14.34 23.17
CA ASP A 47 -10.28 14.21 22.85
C ASP A 47 -9.57 13.48 24.01
N ALA A 48 -9.05 12.31 23.70
CA ALA A 48 -8.40 11.40 24.65
C ALA A 48 -6.88 11.34 24.46
N THR A 49 -6.26 12.38 23.84
CA THR A 49 -4.80 12.43 23.59
C THR A 49 -4.00 12.16 24.86
N ASP A 50 -4.39 12.80 25.96
CA ASP A 50 -3.69 12.74 27.24
C ASP A 50 -4.38 11.82 28.27
N LEU A 51 -5.38 11.03 27.83
CA LEU A 51 -6.04 10.04 28.68
C LEU A 51 -5.18 8.78 28.74
N SER A 52 -4.55 8.54 29.90
CA SER A 52 -3.58 7.44 30.10
C SER A 52 -4.18 6.14 30.64
N TYR A 53 -5.42 6.17 31.15
CA TYR A 53 -6.10 5.02 31.73
C TYR A 53 -7.62 5.22 31.75
N ILE A 54 -8.37 4.14 31.54
CA ILE A 54 -9.83 4.10 31.68
C ILE A 54 -10.26 2.87 32.46
N ALA A 55 -11.11 3.08 33.49
CA ALA A 55 -11.75 2.01 34.25
C ALA A 55 -13.09 1.61 33.63
N SER A 56 -13.67 0.52 34.10
CA SER A 56 -15.01 0.06 33.66
C SER A 56 -16.11 1.12 33.85
N SER A 57 -16.00 1.96 34.90
CA SER A 57 -16.89 3.11 35.13
C SER A 57 -16.75 4.16 34.02
N GLY A 58 -15.51 4.46 33.59
CA GLY A 58 -15.24 5.35 32.46
C GLY A 58 -15.82 4.82 31.15
N LEU A 59 -15.65 3.52 30.86
CA LEU A 59 -16.27 2.89 29.69
C LEU A 59 -17.81 3.04 29.67
N ARG A 60 -18.46 2.90 30.83
CA ARG A 60 -19.91 3.09 30.94
C ARG A 60 -20.34 4.53 30.66
N ILE A 61 -19.54 5.53 31.07
CA ILE A 61 -19.80 6.93 30.76
C ILE A 61 -19.69 7.15 29.25
N MET A 62 -18.64 6.65 28.60
CA MET A 62 -18.51 6.75 27.14
C MET A 62 -19.70 6.10 26.42
N LEU A 63 -20.15 4.94 26.89
CA LEU A 63 -21.33 4.26 26.35
C LEU A 63 -22.63 5.07 26.58
N LYS A 64 -22.74 5.78 27.71
CA LYS A 64 -23.88 6.67 27.98
C LYS A 64 -23.87 7.84 26.99
N MET A 65 -22.70 8.47 26.76
CA MET A 65 -22.52 9.54 25.79
C MET A 65 -22.92 9.13 24.37
N VAL A 66 -22.56 7.92 23.91
CA VAL A 66 -23.05 7.40 22.62
C VAL A 66 -24.58 7.41 22.50
N LYS A 67 -25.28 7.19 23.62
CA LYS A 67 -26.75 7.09 23.64
C LYS A 67 -27.43 8.44 23.80
N THR A 68 -26.78 9.40 24.46
CA THR A 68 -27.39 10.68 24.83
C THR A 68 -26.95 11.83 23.95
N GLU A 69 -25.73 11.77 23.41
CA GLU A 69 -25.12 12.84 22.63
C GLU A 69 -25.19 12.57 21.12
N LYS A 70 -25.55 13.58 20.35
CA LYS A 70 -25.57 13.47 18.89
C LYS A 70 -24.15 13.43 18.35
N ASN A 71 -23.95 12.59 17.34
CA ASN A 71 -22.66 12.47 16.62
C ASN A 71 -21.44 12.35 17.57
N PHE A 72 -21.59 11.59 18.67
CA PHE A 72 -20.49 11.36 19.61
C PHE A 72 -19.35 10.61 18.93
N ARG A 73 -18.13 11.09 19.19
CA ARG A 73 -16.89 10.39 18.79
C ARG A 73 -15.79 10.63 19.80
N LEU A 74 -14.90 9.66 19.90
CA LEU A 74 -13.72 9.70 20.75
C LEU A 74 -12.49 9.82 19.85
N GLU A 75 -11.70 10.86 20.02
CA GLU A 75 -10.55 11.15 19.15
C GLU A 75 -9.23 11.01 19.90
N ASN A 76 -8.18 10.64 19.15
CA ASN A 76 -6.79 10.56 19.63
C ASN A 76 -6.60 9.65 20.84
N VAL A 77 -7.30 8.51 20.88
CA VAL A 77 -7.20 7.56 22.00
C VAL A 77 -5.80 6.95 22.06
N CYS A 78 -5.08 7.13 23.17
CA CYS A 78 -3.75 6.53 23.32
C CYS A 78 -3.82 5.01 23.18
N PRO A 79 -2.76 4.34 22.68
CA PRO A 79 -2.78 2.89 22.40
C PRO A 79 -3.26 2.04 23.57
N ALA A 80 -2.78 2.29 24.77
CA ALA A 80 -3.14 1.51 25.97
C ALA A 80 -4.63 1.61 26.31
N VAL A 81 -5.26 2.77 26.13
CA VAL A 81 -6.70 2.98 26.34
C VAL A 81 -7.50 2.43 25.17
N TYR A 82 -7.00 2.57 23.95
CA TYR A 82 -7.62 2.01 22.75
C TYR A 82 -7.75 0.49 22.83
N ASP A 83 -6.68 -0.19 23.28
CA ASP A 83 -6.68 -1.64 23.44
C ASP A 83 -7.72 -2.12 24.47
N VAL A 84 -8.00 -1.32 25.52
CA VAL A 84 -9.11 -1.60 26.45
C VAL A 84 -10.47 -1.55 25.74
N PHE A 85 -10.69 -0.57 24.88
CA PHE A 85 -11.94 -0.49 24.07
C PHE A 85 -12.07 -1.66 23.10
N GLU A 86 -10.96 -2.11 22.51
CA GLU A 86 -10.92 -3.24 21.58
C GLU A 86 -11.28 -4.56 22.31
N VAL A 87 -10.55 -4.89 23.37
CA VAL A 87 -10.75 -6.14 24.14
C VAL A 87 -12.14 -6.22 24.75
N THR A 88 -12.71 -5.10 25.15
CA THR A 88 -14.08 -5.03 25.70
C THR A 88 -15.17 -4.95 24.65
N GLY A 89 -14.82 -4.84 23.36
CA GLY A 89 -15.76 -4.74 22.25
C GLY A 89 -16.44 -3.37 22.09
N PHE A 90 -16.06 -2.38 22.89
CA PHE A 90 -16.63 -1.03 22.81
C PHE A 90 -16.21 -0.27 21.54
N SER A 91 -15.07 -0.65 20.93
CA SER A 91 -14.62 -0.09 19.65
C SER A 91 -15.60 -0.32 18.48
N LYS A 92 -16.46 -1.36 18.58
CA LYS A 92 -17.53 -1.63 17.62
C LYS A 92 -18.76 -0.74 17.81
N ILE A 93 -18.89 -0.08 18.95
CA ILE A 93 -20.07 0.70 19.34
C ILE A 93 -19.76 2.20 19.30
N ILE A 94 -18.53 2.56 19.68
CA ILE A 94 -18.06 3.95 19.79
C ILE A 94 -17.23 4.29 18.57
N LYS A 95 -17.61 5.31 17.83
CA LYS A 95 -16.74 5.84 16.76
C LYS A 95 -15.51 6.48 17.38
N MET A 96 -14.32 5.91 17.11
CA MET A 96 -13.10 6.41 17.72
C MET A 96 -11.91 6.39 16.75
N THR A 97 -10.92 7.23 17.03
CA THR A 97 -9.63 7.25 16.35
C THR A 97 -8.51 6.97 17.33
N LYS A 98 -7.56 6.11 16.96
CA LYS A 98 -6.36 5.81 17.76
C LYS A 98 -5.34 6.94 17.60
N ALA A 99 -4.72 7.37 18.69
CA ALA A 99 -3.58 8.29 18.62
C ALA A 99 -2.41 7.62 17.93
N LEU A 100 -1.74 8.35 17.06
CA LEU A 100 -0.56 7.84 16.39
C LEU A 100 0.66 7.91 17.32
N ARG A 101 1.46 6.84 17.33
CA ARG A 101 2.79 6.84 17.96
C ARG A 101 3.66 7.89 17.25
N LYS A 102 4.36 8.71 18.01
CA LYS A 102 5.26 9.73 17.46
C LYS A 102 6.66 9.16 17.25
N ILE A 103 7.21 9.40 16.07
CA ILE A 103 8.60 9.04 15.72
C ILE A 103 9.33 10.31 15.34
N ASP A 104 10.45 10.55 16.02
CA ASP A 104 11.37 11.65 15.72
C ASP A 104 12.36 11.22 14.63
N LEU A 105 12.09 11.61 13.38
CA LEU A 105 12.92 11.23 12.24
C LEU A 105 14.35 11.80 12.29
N GLU A 106 14.60 12.86 13.07
CA GLU A 106 15.95 13.41 13.20
C GLU A 106 16.89 12.46 13.96
N LYS A 107 16.31 11.54 14.76
CA LYS A 107 17.04 10.49 15.48
C LYS A 107 17.14 9.18 14.70
N CYS A 108 16.55 9.10 13.52
CA CYS A 108 16.47 7.89 12.72
C CYS A 108 17.45 7.95 11.53
N GLU A 109 18.11 6.83 11.25
CA GLU A 109 18.95 6.68 10.07
C GLU A 109 18.06 6.52 8.82
N LYS A 110 18.25 7.36 7.80
CA LYS A 110 17.60 7.20 6.51
C LYS A 110 18.28 6.09 5.72
N ILE A 111 17.56 5.00 5.46
CA ILE A 111 18.07 3.78 4.80
C ILE A 111 17.57 3.61 3.36
N GLY A 112 16.57 4.41 2.94
CA GLY A 112 16.03 4.35 1.58
C GLY A 112 15.27 5.61 1.22
N ALA A 113 15.09 5.81 -0.10
CA ALA A 113 14.26 6.87 -0.64
C ALA A 113 13.53 6.38 -1.90
N GLY A 114 12.28 6.78 -2.05
CA GLY A 114 11.43 6.52 -3.21
C GLY A 114 10.77 7.79 -3.74
N GLY A 115 9.92 7.66 -4.75
CA GLY A 115 9.24 8.79 -5.39
C GLY A 115 8.33 9.59 -4.45
N ASN A 116 7.70 8.94 -3.48
CA ASN A 116 6.68 9.53 -2.60
C ASN A 116 7.16 9.72 -1.16
N GLY A 117 8.37 9.23 -0.79
CA GLY A 117 8.81 9.26 0.59
C GLY A 117 10.17 8.65 0.83
N ALA A 118 10.42 8.24 2.06
CA ALA A 118 11.67 7.60 2.45
C ALA A 118 11.44 6.56 3.55
N VAL A 119 12.42 5.67 3.70
CA VAL A 119 12.46 4.65 4.73
C VAL A 119 13.55 5.01 5.73
N TYR A 120 13.20 4.97 7.01
CA TYR A 120 14.09 5.24 8.12
C TYR A 120 14.14 4.04 9.07
N ARG A 121 15.30 3.79 9.65
CA ARG A 121 15.49 2.80 10.71
C ARG A 121 15.11 3.42 12.04
N VAL A 122 14.08 2.86 12.69
CA VAL A 122 13.57 3.33 13.99
C VAL A 122 14.31 2.62 15.13
N SER A 123 14.53 1.32 14.97
CA SER A 123 15.26 0.50 15.93
C SER A 123 16.00 -0.62 15.18
N GLU A 124 16.56 -1.56 15.93
CA GLU A 124 17.18 -2.75 15.33
C GLU A 124 16.15 -3.60 14.56
N ASP A 125 14.91 -3.63 15.03
CA ASP A 125 13.85 -4.51 14.53
C ASP A 125 12.69 -3.77 13.84
N GLU A 126 12.75 -2.43 13.77
CA GLU A 126 11.69 -1.62 13.14
C GLU A 126 12.25 -0.62 12.13
N ILE A 127 11.54 -0.50 11.02
CA ILE A 127 11.69 0.58 10.05
C ILE A 127 10.37 1.35 9.92
N VAL A 128 10.44 2.62 9.49
CA VAL A 128 9.26 3.39 9.11
C VAL A 128 9.35 3.83 7.65
N LYS A 129 8.35 3.48 6.86
CA LYS A 129 8.12 4.02 5.51
C LYS A 129 7.30 5.29 5.65
N VAL A 130 7.94 6.44 5.42
CA VAL A 130 7.33 7.77 5.59
C VAL A 130 6.87 8.28 4.24
N ASN A 131 5.63 8.73 4.17
CA ASN A 131 5.12 9.47 3.02
C ASN A 131 5.19 10.97 3.30
N TYR A 132 5.70 11.74 2.33
CA TYR A 132 5.86 13.19 2.46
C TYR A 132 4.68 13.98 1.90
N ASN A 133 3.78 13.34 1.15
CA ASN A 133 2.63 14.00 0.58
C ASN A 133 1.38 13.77 1.47
N PRO A 134 0.82 14.84 2.08
CA PRO A 134 -0.40 14.75 2.89
C PRO A 134 -1.60 14.16 2.14
N ASP A 135 -1.70 14.39 0.83
CA ASP A 135 -2.82 13.90 -0.01
C ASP A 135 -2.86 12.37 -0.12
N THR A 136 -1.77 11.69 0.27
CA THR A 136 -1.66 10.23 0.23
C THR A 136 -1.82 9.56 1.60
N TYR A 137 -2.11 10.31 2.66
CA TYR A 137 -2.23 9.72 4.02
C TYR A 137 -3.39 8.72 4.15
N GLU A 138 -4.48 8.93 3.44
CA GLU A 138 -5.56 7.95 3.34
C GLU A 138 -5.10 6.63 2.69
N GLY A 139 -4.10 6.71 1.81
CA GLY A 139 -3.44 5.55 1.22
C GLY A 139 -2.64 4.72 2.23
N LEU A 140 -2.02 5.36 3.24
CA LEU A 140 -1.23 4.65 4.27
C LEU A 140 -2.09 3.73 5.14
N ASP A 141 -3.31 4.15 5.51
CA ASP A 141 -4.25 3.29 6.24
C ASP A 141 -4.62 2.07 5.41
N LYS A 142 -4.83 2.26 4.11
CA LYS A 142 -5.14 1.17 3.17
C LYS A 142 -3.94 0.25 2.97
N GLU A 143 -2.73 0.79 2.84
CA GLU A 143 -1.50 -0.01 2.73
C GLU A 143 -1.30 -0.88 3.97
N LEU A 144 -1.43 -0.30 5.18
CA LEU A 144 -1.35 -1.02 6.44
C LEU A 144 -2.39 -2.14 6.54
N ALA A 145 -3.65 -1.85 6.16
CA ALA A 145 -4.73 -2.83 6.19
C ALA A 145 -4.48 -3.98 5.19
N LYS A 146 -4.01 -3.67 3.97
CA LYS A 146 -3.65 -4.68 2.96
C LYS A 146 -2.51 -5.58 3.42
N ALA A 147 -1.44 -5.00 3.99
CA ALA A 147 -0.31 -5.77 4.49
C ALA A 147 -0.73 -6.75 5.61
N LYS A 148 -1.56 -6.29 6.55
CA LYS A 148 -2.10 -7.14 7.62
C LYS A 148 -2.98 -8.27 7.08
N GLU A 149 -3.88 -7.94 6.17
CA GLU A 149 -4.80 -8.93 5.60
C GLU A 149 -4.07 -9.96 4.72
N ALA A 150 -3.08 -9.53 3.92
CA ALA A 150 -2.24 -10.44 3.13
C ALA A 150 -1.51 -11.44 4.03
N PHE A 151 -0.95 -10.97 5.15
CA PHE A 151 -0.30 -11.84 6.15
C PHE A 151 -1.30 -12.87 6.73
N LEU A 152 -2.53 -12.43 7.09
CA LEU A 152 -3.58 -13.33 7.59
C LEU A 152 -4.04 -14.36 6.55
N LEU A 153 -3.98 -14.03 5.27
CA LEU A 153 -4.26 -14.96 4.16
C LEU A 153 -3.09 -15.92 3.87
N GLY A 154 -2.00 -15.84 4.64
CA GLY A 154 -0.85 -16.74 4.52
C GLY A 154 0.17 -16.31 3.46
N ILE A 155 0.10 -15.07 2.96
CA ILE A 155 1.11 -14.53 2.07
C ILE A 155 2.32 -14.10 2.90
N PRO A 156 3.55 -14.60 2.62
CA PRO A 156 4.75 -14.17 3.30
C PRO A 156 5.03 -12.68 3.01
N THR A 157 4.80 -11.83 3.98
CA THR A 157 5.01 -10.38 3.88
C THR A 157 5.80 -9.86 5.06
N ALA A 158 6.45 -8.71 4.91
CA ALA A 158 6.96 -7.96 6.05
C ALA A 158 5.81 -7.63 7.01
N ILE A 159 6.01 -7.88 8.31
CA ILE A 159 5.00 -7.59 9.32
C ILE A 159 4.85 -6.07 9.45
N SER A 160 3.63 -5.58 9.25
CA SER A 160 3.27 -4.18 9.47
C SER A 160 2.70 -3.99 10.87
N PHE A 161 3.19 -3.01 11.61
CA PHE A 161 2.79 -2.75 12.99
C PHE A 161 1.74 -1.66 13.09
N ASP A 162 2.16 -0.41 12.91
CA ASP A 162 1.35 0.77 13.21
C ASP A 162 1.49 1.86 12.17
N LEU A 163 0.42 2.68 12.05
CA LEU A 163 0.51 4.01 11.49
C LEU A 163 1.10 4.96 12.55
N VAL A 164 1.98 5.88 12.14
CA VAL A 164 2.71 6.77 13.05
C VAL A 164 2.72 8.22 12.56
N ASP A 165 2.85 9.14 13.52
CA ASP A 165 3.12 10.56 13.28
C ASP A 165 4.64 10.79 13.31
N CYS A 166 5.18 11.27 12.20
CA CYS A 166 6.61 11.55 12.02
C CYS A 166 6.95 13.03 12.19
N GLY A 167 6.04 13.84 12.71
CA GLY A 167 6.22 15.28 12.90
C GLY A 167 6.13 16.08 11.61
N GLY A 168 5.87 17.38 11.75
CA GLY A 168 5.76 18.30 10.62
C GLY A 168 4.67 17.94 9.61
N GLY A 169 3.58 17.29 10.06
CA GLY A 169 2.50 16.81 9.22
C GLY A 169 2.82 15.54 8.44
N LYS A 170 3.95 14.88 8.65
CA LYS A 170 4.33 13.64 7.98
C LYS A 170 3.77 12.43 8.72
N ARG A 171 3.33 11.42 7.97
CA ARG A 171 2.90 10.13 8.50
C ARG A 171 3.70 8.99 7.86
N GLY A 172 3.74 7.86 8.55
CA GLY A 172 4.40 6.65 8.05
C GLY A 172 3.76 5.38 8.58
N VAL A 173 4.10 4.27 7.95
CA VAL A 173 3.77 2.91 8.42
C VAL A 173 5.05 2.27 8.94
N VAL A 174 4.96 1.67 10.12
CA VAL A 174 6.07 0.92 10.74
C VAL A 174 5.99 -0.53 10.32
N TYR A 175 7.11 -1.06 9.88
CA TYR A 175 7.30 -2.47 9.51
C TYR A 175 8.44 -3.08 10.29
N GLU A 176 8.47 -4.40 10.34
CA GLU A 176 9.67 -5.12 10.78
C GLU A 176 10.87 -4.78 9.90
N ALA A 177 12.04 -4.68 10.53
CA ALA A 177 13.29 -4.44 9.83
C ALA A 177 13.82 -5.75 9.25
N ILE A 178 13.65 -5.98 7.95
CA ILE A 178 14.24 -7.11 7.24
C ILE A 178 15.72 -6.83 7.02
N LYS A 179 16.60 -7.57 7.70
CA LYS A 179 18.07 -7.42 7.63
C LYS A 179 18.65 -8.24 6.47
N SER A 180 18.26 -7.90 5.24
CA SER A 180 18.64 -8.68 4.07
C SER A 180 18.61 -7.85 2.78
N SER A 181 18.97 -8.47 1.68
CA SER A 181 18.93 -7.88 0.34
C SER A 181 17.64 -8.27 -0.39
N THR A 182 17.28 -7.49 -1.37
CA THR A 182 16.18 -7.84 -2.28
C THR A 182 16.56 -9.05 -3.16
N LEU A 183 15.56 -9.70 -3.73
CA LEU A 183 15.77 -10.80 -4.68
C LEU A 183 16.64 -10.36 -5.85
N GLY A 184 16.36 -9.18 -6.44
CA GLY A 184 17.16 -8.66 -7.55
C GLY A 184 18.63 -8.43 -7.18
N GLU A 185 18.88 -7.78 -6.03
CA GLU A 185 20.26 -7.56 -5.54
C GLU A 185 20.97 -8.86 -5.21
N THR A 186 20.24 -9.87 -4.71
CA THR A 186 20.82 -11.20 -4.41
C THR A 186 21.22 -11.91 -5.70
N ILE A 187 20.39 -11.88 -6.74
CA ILE A 187 20.70 -12.44 -8.05
C ILE A 187 21.87 -11.69 -8.69
N GLN A 188 21.89 -10.35 -8.63
CA GLN A 188 22.99 -9.54 -9.16
C GLN A 188 24.32 -9.88 -8.51
N LYS A 189 24.31 -10.08 -7.18
CA LYS A 189 25.52 -10.40 -6.42
C LYS A 189 26.04 -11.82 -6.69
N ASP A 190 25.14 -12.77 -6.90
CA ASP A 190 25.46 -14.17 -7.18
C ASP A 190 24.57 -14.75 -8.29
N PRO A 191 24.91 -14.50 -9.57
CA PRO A 191 24.13 -15.01 -10.70
C PRO A 191 24.10 -16.54 -10.80
N SER A 192 24.99 -17.26 -10.12
CA SER A 192 24.97 -18.74 -10.12
C SER A 192 23.69 -19.29 -9.47
N ARG A 193 23.01 -18.50 -8.63
CA ARG A 193 21.76 -18.86 -7.99
C ARG A 193 20.50 -18.44 -8.81
N MET A 194 20.68 -17.97 -10.03
CA MET A 194 19.58 -17.48 -10.89
C MET A 194 18.44 -18.49 -11.00
N GLU A 195 18.74 -19.74 -11.33
CA GLU A 195 17.75 -20.79 -11.54
C GLU A 195 16.94 -21.06 -10.24
N GLU A 196 17.64 -21.28 -9.13
CA GLU A 196 17.03 -21.52 -7.81
C GLU A 196 16.13 -20.34 -7.39
N LEU A 197 16.67 -19.12 -7.44
CA LEU A 197 15.99 -17.95 -6.94
C LEU A 197 14.81 -17.55 -7.83
N THR A 198 14.92 -17.73 -9.15
CA THR A 198 13.80 -17.47 -10.07
C THR A 198 12.69 -18.50 -9.90
N GLU A 199 13.00 -19.77 -9.68
CA GLU A 199 12.00 -20.80 -9.41
C GLU A 199 11.20 -20.46 -8.14
N ARG A 200 11.89 -20.13 -7.06
CA ARG A 200 11.24 -19.71 -5.80
C ARG A 200 10.43 -18.43 -5.94
N TYR A 201 10.88 -17.48 -6.75
CA TYR A 201 10.10 -16.28 -7.06
C TYR A 201 8.80 -16.64 -7.79
N VAL A 202 8.85 -17.54 -8.76
CA VAL A 202 7.65 -18.04 -9.46
C VAL A 202 6.73 -18.79 -8.50
N GLU A 203 7.25 -19.54 -7.53
CA GLU A 203 6.47 -20.17 -6.46
C GLU A 203 5.74 -19.14 -5.62
N GLN A 204 6.40 -18.02 -5.26
CA GLN A 204 5.76 -16.92 -4.53
C GLN A 204 4.64 -16.24 -5.34
N LEU A 205 4.81 -16.05 -6.66
CA LEU A 205 3.75 -15.55 -7.53
C LEU A 205 2.58 -16.54 -7.60
N ASN A 206 2.86 -17.83 -7.75
CA ASN A 206 1.83 -18.86 -7.79
C ASN A 206 1.07 -18.97 -6.46
N LEU A 207 1.76 -18.84 -5.32
CA LEU A 207 1.12 -18.80 -4.00
C LEU A 207 0.17 -17.60 -3.92
N LEU A 208 0.63 -16.42 -4.29
CA LEU A 208 -0.19 -15.20 -4.32
C LEU A 208 -1.42 -15.39 -5.20
N HIS A 209 -1.23 -15.88 -6.43
CA HIS A 209 -2.30 -16.10 -7.40
C HIS A 209 -3.21 -17.30 -7.05
N SER A 210 -2.87 -18.13 -6.07
CA SER A 210 -3.73 -19.20 -5.57
C SER A 210 -4.77 -18.73 -4.55
N VAL A 211 -4.56 -17.55 -3.97
CA VAL A 211 -5.48 -16.97 -2.98
C VAL A 211 -6.65 -16.31 -3.68
N HIS A 212 -7.84 -16.84 -3.47
CA HIS A 212 -9.11 -16.26 -3.91
C HIS A 212 -9.72 -15.48 -2.75
N THR A 213 -10.08 -14.22 -3.00
CA THR A 213 -10.66 -13.36 -1.96
C THR A 213 -11.60 -12.31 -2.57
N ASP A 214 -12.64 -11.98 -1.84
CA ASP A 214 -13.54 -10.85 -2.11
C ASP A 214 -13.41 -9.74 -1.05
N ASN A 215 -12.35 -9.81 -0.24
CA ASN A 215 -12.13 -8.85 0.83
C ASN A 215 -11.97 -7.44 0.25
N PRO A 216 -12.85 -6.49 0.62
CA PRO A 216 -12.89 -5.14 0.05
C PRO A 216 -11.64 -4.31 0.36
N VAL A 217 -10.82 -4.73 1.33
CA VAL A 217 -9.54 -4.08 1.67
C VAL A 217 -8.62 -3.98 0.45
N PHE A 218 -8.59 -5.01 -0.40
CA PHE A 218 -7.69 -5.03 -1.56
C PHE A 218 -8.21 -4.19 -2.74
N GLY A 219 -9.51 -4.07 -2.91
CA GLY A 219 -10.12 -3.45 -4.07
C GLY A 219 -9.85 -4.23 -5.37
N SER A 220 -10.32 -3.71 -6.50
CA SER A 220 -10.15 -4.34 -7.82
C SER A 220 -8.94 -3.79 -8.56
N ALA A 221 -8.08 -4.66 -9.09
CA ALA A 221 -6.96 -4.29 -9.96
C ALA A 221 -7.47 -3.57 -11.22
N LYS A 222 -8.55 -4.06 -11.82
CA LYS A 222 -9.16 -3.42 -13.00
C LYS A 222 -9.68 -2.02 -12.70
N ALA A 223 -10.33 -1.82 -11.54
CA ALA A 223 -10.80 -0.51 -11.12
C ALA A 223 -9.62 0.47 -10.87
N SER A 224 -8.51 -0.03 -10.30
CA SER A 224 -7.29 0.77 -10.14
C SER A 224 -6.71 1.20 -11.49
N PHE A 225 -6.65 0.29 -12.46
CA PHE A 225 -6.20 0.60 -13.83
C PHE A 225 -7.17 1.55 -14.54
N ALA A 226 -8.48 1.41 -14.35
CA ALA A 226 -9.47 2.34 -14.89
C ALA A 226 -9.25 3.76 -14.38
N LYS A 227 -8.97 3.91 -13.08
CA LYS A 227 -8.63 5.21 -12.49
C LYS A 227 -7.34 5.79 -13.09
N GLN A 228 -6.32 4.97 -13.30
CA GLN A 228 -5.08 5.41 -13.96
C GLN A 228 -5.34 5.89 -15.39
N VAL A 229 -6.19 5.22 -16.17
CA VAL A 229 -6.59 5.65 -17.52
C VAL A 229 -7.32 6.98 -17.47
N GLU A 230 -8.27 7.15 -16.54
CA GLU A 230 -8.98 8.43 -16.35
C GLU A 230 -8.00 9.58 -16.05
N ASP A 231 -7.06 9.36 -15.13
CA ASP A 231 -6.08 10.38 -14.75
C ASP A 231 -5.08 10.68 -15.88
N ALA A 232 -4.64 9.66 -16.62
CA ALA A 232 -3.75 9.82 -17.78
C ALA A 232 -4.44 10.58 -18.92
N SER A 233 -5.73 10.36 -19.14
CA SER A 233 -6.52 11.00 -20.21
C SER A 233 -6.54 12.54 -20.10
N LYS A 234 -6.31 13.09 -18.91
CA LYS A 234 -6.18 14.55 -18.69
C LYS A 234 -4.98 15.18 -19.41
N TYR A 235 -4.01 14.36 -19.82
CA TYR A 235 -2.75 14.78 -20.48
C TYR A 235 -2.64 14.30 -21.94
N LEU A 236 -3.66 13.61 -22.44
CA LEU A 236 -3.71 12.98 -23.74
C LEU A 236 -4.80 13.62 -24.62
N THR A 237 -4.77 13.35 -25.93
CA THR A 237 -5.90 13.67 -26.80
C THR A 237 -7.08 12.75 -26.53
N GLU A 238 -8.29 13.13 -26.94
CA GLU A 238 -9.49 12.30 -26.80
C GLU A 238 -9.30 10.93 -27.49
N GLU A 239 -8.72 10.92 -28.70
CA GLU A 239 -8.41 9.70 -29.45
C GLU A 239 -7.43 8.80 -28.69
N GLU A 240 -6.35 9.36 -28.12
CA GLU A 240 -5.37 8.62 -27.33
C GLU A 240 -6.02 8.04 -26.05
N GLY A 241 -6.93 8.79 -25.41
CA GLY A 241 -7.71 8.31 -24.26
C GLY A 241 -8.61 7.13 -24.61
N GLU A 242 -9.29 7.17 -25.76
CA GLU A 242 -10.11 6.06 -26.23
C GLU A 242 -9.27 4.81 -26.57
N LEU A 243 -8.06 4.97 -27.11
CA LEU A 243 -7.14 3.85 -27.31
C LEU A 243 -6.71 3.20 -25.99
N MET A 244 -6.50 3.99 -24.92
CA MET A 244 -6.23 3.42 -23.58
C MET A 244 -7.43 2.63 -23.04
N LYS A 245 -8.65 3.11 -23.24
CA LYS A 245 -9.87 2.37 -22.83
C LYS A 245 -10.00 1.02 -23.55
N GLN A 246 -9.59 0.90 -24.81
CA GLN A 246 -9.55 -0.39 -25.51
C GLN A 246 -8.63 -1.43 -24.82
N ILE A 247 -7.50 -1.00 -24.24
CA ILE A 247 -6.65 -1.89 -23.42
C ILE A 247 -7.38 -2.26 -22.14
N LEU A 248 -8.03 -1.31 -21.46
CA LEU A 248 -8.78 -1.58 -20.24
C LEU A 248 -9.93 -2.57 -20.46
N GLU A 249 -10.60 -2.52 -21.63
CA GLU A 249 -11.67 -3.44 -21.99
C GLU A 249 -11.21 -4.89 -22.13
N VAL A 250 -10.01 -5.12 -22.64
CA VAL A 250 -9.44 -6.47 -22.79
C VAL A 250 -8.78 -7.01 -21.52
N LEU A 251 -8.51 -6.17 -20.54
CA LEU A 251 -8.04 -6.59 -19.23
C LEU A 251 -9.19 -7.26 -18.46
N PRO A 252 -9.01 -8.50 -17.96
CA PRO A 252 -10.07 -9.23 -17.30
C PRO A 252 -10.33 -8.72 -15.87
N GLU A 253 -11.50 -8.94 -15.37
CA GLU A 253 -11.74 -9.05 -13.93
C GLU A 253 -11.06 -10.32 -13.40
N GLY A 254 -11.03 -10.51 -12.10
CA GLY A 254 -10.53 -11.71 -11.45
C GLY A 254 -10.86 -11.70 -9.97
N ASP A 255 -10.63 -12.83 -9.34
CA ASP A 255 -10.90 -13.09 -7.92
C ASP A 255 -9.66 -13.51 -7.15
N ARG A 256 -8.49 -13.45 -7.79
CA ARG A 256 -7.20 -13.83 -7.20
C ARG A 256 -6.47 -12.62 -6.63
N LEU A 257 -5.68 -12.84 -5.61
CA LEU A 257 -4.82 -11.81 -5.08
C LEU A 257 -3.65 -11.56 -6.04
N VAL A 258 -3.40 -10.29 -6.34
CA VAL A 258 -2.29 -9.83 -7.20
C VAL A 258 -1.57 -8.67 -6.53
N HIS A 259 -0.25 -8.58 -6.70
CA HIS A 259 0.58 -7.53 -6.12
C HIS A 259 0.48 -6.21 -6.88
N CYS A 260 0.29 -6.27 -8.19
CA CYS A 260 0.29 -5.15 -9.14
C CYS A 260 1.64 -4.40 -9.26
N ASP A 261 2.66 -4.80 -8.50
CA ASP A 261 4.03 -4.29 -8.59
C ASP A 261 5.05 -5.39 -8.26
N ALA A 262 4.82 -6.59 -8.80
CA ALA A 262 5.52 -7.83 -8.49
C ALA A 262 6.91 -7.93 -9.13
N HIS A 263 7.80 -6.96 -8.91
CA HIS A 263 9.17 -7.04 -9.42
C HIS A 263 10.16 -7.51 -8.34
N PRO A 264 11.36 -8.04 -8.72
CA PRO A 264 12.32 -8.66 -7.80
C PRO A 264 12.83 -7.74 -6.67
N LYS A 265 12.68 -6.43 -6.79
CA LYS A 265 13.04 -5.49 -5.72
C LYS A 265 11.97 -5.42 -4.61
N ASN A 266 10.75 -5.89 -4.89
CA ASN A 266 9.66 -5.96 -3.92
C ASN A 266 9.59 -7.32 -3.20
N ILE A 267 10.66 -8.11 -3.28
CA ILE A 267 10.86 -9.31 -2.48
C ILE A 267 12.18 -9.20 -1.72
N MET A 268 12.11 -9.38 -0.42
CA MET A 268 13.27 -9.51 0.47
C MET A 268 13.55 -10.99 0.77
N ILE A 269 14.84 -11.34 0.94
CA ILE A 269 15.21 -12.72 1.32
C ILE A 269 15.79 -12.70 2.73
N GLN A 270 15.07 -13.21 3.72
CA GLN A 270 15.51 -13.28 5.10
C GLN A 270 15.49 -14.72 5.61
N ASN A 271 16.60 -15.20 6.14
CA ASN A 271 16.72 -16.57 6.70
C ASN A 271 16.28 -17.67 5.72
N GLY A 272 16.45 -17.45 4.44
CA GLY A 272 16.00 -18.37 3.40
C GLY A 272 14.53 -18.21 3.01
N GLU A 273 13.75 -17.36 3.63
CA GLU A 273 12.36 -17.06 3.24
C GLU A 273 12.32 -15.87 2.29
N MET A 274 11.35 -15.85 1.37
CA MET A 274 11.03 -14.71 0.50
C MET A 274 9.82 -14.01 1.05
N LEU A 275 9.95 -12.71 1.33
CA LEU A 275 8.91 -11.86 1.92
C LEU A 275 8.55 -10.74 0.94
N TRP A 276 7.28 -10.62 0.60
CA TRP A 276 6.78 -9.49 -0.16
C TRP A 276 6.83 -8.20 0.66
N ILE A 277 7.19 -7.11 0.00
CA ILE A 277 7.16 -5.76 0.55
C ILE A 277 6.40 -4.83 -0.40
N ASP A 278 6.02 -3.63 0.08
CA ASP A 278 5.32 -2.62 -0.72
C ASP A 278 3.92 -3.04 -1.19
N MET A 279 3.04 -3.31 -0.21
CA MET A 279 1.68 -3.82 -0.42
C MET A 279 0.69 -2.78 -0.97
N GLU A 280 1.10 -1.54 -1.24
CA GLU A 280 0.22 -0.45 -1.67
C GLU A 280 -0.62 -0.84 -2.89
N GLY A 281 0.01 -1.46 -3.90
CA GLY A 281 -0.63 -1.90 -5.14
C GLY A 281 -1.51 -3.15 -5.04
N MET A 282 -1.38 -3.94 -3.96
CA MET A 282 -2.05 -5.24 -3.86
C MET A 282 -3.56 -5.12 -4.04
N SER A 283 -4.12 -5.99 -4.86
CA SER A 283 -5.51 -5.91 -5.31
C SER A 283 -6.09 -7.29 -5.62
N VAL A 284 -7.39 -7.37 -5.81
CA VAL A 284 -8.07 -8.54 -6.37
C VAL A 284 -8.14 -8.39 -7.89
N GLY A 285 -7.69 -9.41 -8.62
CA GLY A 285 -7.65 -9.36 -10.07
C GLY A 285 -7.19 -10.67 -10.72
N HIS A 286 -6.84 -10.60 -11.98
CA HIS A 286 -6.27 -11.68 -12.76
C HIS A 286 -4.72 -11.62 -12.72
N PRO A 287 -3.97 -12.74 -12.74
CA PRO A 287 -2.50 -12.75 -12.74
C PRO A 287 -1.83 -11.89 -13.81
N ILE A 288 -2.53 -11.57 -14.88
CA ILE A 288 -2.04 -10.68 -15.95
C ILE A 288 -1.56 -9.32 -15.42
N TYR A 289 -2.14 -8.81 -14.33
CA TYR A 289 -1.75 -7.52 -13.74
C TYR A 289 -0.33 -7.56 -13.17
N ASP A 290 0.08 -8.70 -12.59
CA ASP A 290 1.46 -8.90 -12.15
C ASP A 290 2.40 -9.11 -13.33
N LEU A 291 1.99 -9.81 -14.38
CA LEU A 291 2.78 -9.93 -15.60
C LEU A 291 3.00 -8.57 -16.28
N ILE A 292 2.02 -7.67 -16.26
CA ILE A 292 2.19 -6.29 -16.76
C ILE A 292 3.27 -5.54 -15.96
N SER A 293 3.31 -5.70 -14.64
CA SER A 293 4.32 -5.05 -13.81
C SER A 293 5.72 -5.66 -14.03
N ILE A 294 5.81 -6.98 -14.11
CA ILE A 294 7.05 -7.71 -14.36
C ILE A 294 7.60 -7.41 -15.76
N ALA A 295 6.74 -7.32 -16.77
CA ALA A 295 7.14 -7.06 -18.15
C ALA A 295 7.92 -5.75 -18.32
N VAL A 296 7.69 -4.76 -17.47
CA VAL A 296 8.42 -3.48 -17.48
C VAL A 296 9.92 -3.69 -17.32
N ILE A 297 10.32 -4.61 -16.44
CA ILE A 297 11.73 -4.82 -16.10
C ILE A 297 12.44 -5.83 -17.01
N LEU A 298 11.71 -6.77 -17.65
CA LEU A 298 12.29 -7.90 -18.35
C LEU A 298 13.15 -7.54 -19.58
N ASN A 299 13.12 -6.30 -20.03
CA ASN A 299 13.96 -5.83 -21.13
C ASN A 299 15.05 -4.84 -20.67
N GLY A 300 15.15 -4.63 -19.38
CA GLY A 300 16.01 -3.60 -18.82
C GLY A 300 15.56 -2.19 -19.16
N MET A 301 16.33 -1.22 -18.72
CA MET A 301 16.12 0.21 -18.96
C MET A 301 17.21 0.77 -19.87
N ARG A 302 17.15 2.08 -20.13
CA ARG A 302 18.12 2.78 -20.97
C ARG A 302 19.56 2.68 -20.45
N THR A 303 19.74 2.58 -19.13
CA THR A 303 21.05 2.44 -18.48
C THR A 303 20.99 1.37 -17.40
N ASP A 304 22.13 0.76 -17.08
CA ASP A 304 22.25 -0.21 -15.99
C ASP A 304 21.88 0.41 -14.63
N GLU A 305 22.25 1.68 -14.40
CA GLU A 305 21.87 2.41 -13.18
C GLU A 305 20.35 2.50 -13.01
N MET A 306 19.63 2.82 -14.08
CA MET A 306 18.15 2.85 -14.05
C MET A 306 17.57 1.46 -13.78
N THR A 307 18.11 0.43 -14.41
CA THR A 307 17.63 -0.97 -14.25
C THR A 307 17.89 -1.44 -12.82
N MET A 308 19.10 -1.23 -12.29
CA MET A 308 19.44 -1.53 -10.90
C MET A 308 18.56 -0.76 -9.91
N GLY A 309 18.24 0.50 -10.20
CA GLY A 309 17.35 1.32 -9.38
C GLY A 309 15.94 0.73 -9.26
N ILE A 310 15.44 0.09 -10.32
CA ILE A 310 14.06 -0.44 -10.37
C ILE A 310 13.98 -1.90 -9.91
N CYS A 311 14.90 -2.76 -10.33
CA CYS A 311 14.80 -4.20 -10.06
C CYS A 311 15.97 -4.82 -9.30
N GLY A 312 17.01 -4.05 -8.98
CA GLY A 312 18.20 -4.54 -8.27
C GLY A 312 19.19 -5.32 -9.15
N MET A 313 18.99 -5.37 -10.47
CA MET A 313 19.83 -6.06 -11.44
C MET A 313 20.26 -5.12 -12.57
N ASP A 314 21.43 -5.33 -13.17
CA ASP A 314 21.83 -4.65 -14.41
C ASP A 314 21.15 -5.26 -15.66
N ASN A 315 21.31 -4.61 -16.82
CA ASN A 315 20.67 -5.07 -18.07
C ASN A 315 21.11 -6.46 -18.50
N ALA A 316 22.37 -6.81 -18.26
CA ALA A 316 22.90 -8.14 -18.61
C ALA A 316 22.26 -9.24 -17.75
N THR A 317 22.18 -9.01 -16.45
CA THR A 317 21.55 -9.93 -15.49
C THR A 317 20.04 -10.04 -15.73
N VAL A 318 19.35 -8.93 -16.02
CA VAL A 318 17.92 -8.93 -16.38
C VAL A 318 17.64 -9.78 -17.61
N LYS A 319 18.52 -9.77 -18.62
CA LYS A 319 18.33 -10.60 -19.81
C LYS A 319 18.36 -12.10 -19.48
N LEU A 320 19.27 -12.52 -18.61
CA LEU A 320 19.35 -13.91 -18.13
C LEU A 320 18.12 -14.24 -17.24
N PHE A 321 17.74 -13.32 -16.36
CA PHE A 321 16.55 -13.46 -15.53
C PHE A 321 15.27 -13.62 -16.36
N LYS A 322 15.11 -12.85 -17.44
CA LYS A 322 13.96 -12.95 -18.35
C LYS A 322 13.80 -14.36 -18.90
N ASP A 323 14.88 -14.93 -19.42
CA ASP A 323 14.86 -16.26 -19.99
C ASP A 323 14.49 -17.32 -18.95
N CYS A 324 15.13 -17.25 -17.79
CA CYS A 324 14.86 -18.12 -16.66
C CYS A 324 13.41 -17.97 -16.16
N PHE A 325 12.93 -16.73 -15.99
CA PHE A 325 11.55 -16.44 -15.57
C PHE A 325 10.53 -17.05 -16.54
N ILE A 326 10.72 -16.89 -17.84
CA ILE A 326 9.79 -17.43 -18.85
C ILE A 326 9.73 -18.94 -18.75
N ARG A 327 10.89 -19.62 -18.68
CA ARG A 327 10.94 -21.09 -18.55
C ARG A 327 10.19 -21.57 -17.30
N LYS A 328 10.46 -20.96 -16.16
CA LYS A 328 9.87 -21.36 -14.88
C LYS A 328 8.39 -21.02 -14.79
N TYR A 329 7.98 -19.81 -15.21
CA TYR A 329 6.60 -19.36 -15.08
C TYR A 329 5.66 -20.09 -16.04
N PHE A 330 6.08 -20.26 -17.31
CA PHE A 330 5.28 -20.96 -18.31
C PHE A 330 5.58 -22.47 -18.40
N LYS A 331 6.47 -22.98 -17.55
CA LYS A 331 6.83 -24.40 -17.44
C LYS A 331 7.23 -25.01 -18.80
N THR A 332 8.13 -24.34 -19.52
CA THR A 332 8.57 -24.73 -20.86
C THR A 332 10.08 -24.64 -20.99
N GLU A 333 10.67 -25.64 -21.67
CA GLU A 333 12.08 -25.64 -22.12
C GLU A 333 12.17 -25.54 -23.65
N ASP A 334 11.03 -25.42 -24.34
CA ASP A 334 10.99 -25.27 -25.80
C ASP A 334 11.42 -23.85 -26.20
N PRO A 335 12.51 -23.70 -26.99
CA PRO A 335 13.02 -22.40 -27.40
C PRO A 335 12.03 -21.58 -28.20
N GLU A 336 11.17 -22.18 -29.03
CA GLU A 336 10.15 -21.48 -29.79
C GLU A 336 9.08 -20.91 -28.86
N MET A 337 8.66 -21.68 -27.85
CA MET A 337 7.72 -21.24 -26.86
C MET A 337 8.30 -20.11 -25.96
N ILE A 338 9.56 -20.24 -25.54
CA ILE A 338 10.28 -19.22 -24.77
C ILE A 338 10.31 -17.89 -25.55
N GLN A 339 10.70 -17.95 -26.84
CA GLN A 339 10.71 -16.78 -27.72
C GLN A 339 9.31 -16.17 -27.88
N LYS A 340 8.30 -17.01 -28.08
CA LYS A 340 6.91 -16.58 -28.22
C LYS A 340 6.42 -15.87 -26.95
N MET A 341 6.58 -16.48 -25.76
CA MET A 341 6.16 -15.88 -24.48
C MET A 341 6.94 -14.59 -24.18
N GLY A 342 8.24 -14.56 -24.48
CA GLY A 342 9.05 -13.36 -24.38
C GLY A 342 8.52 -12.22 -25.24
N GLY A 343 8.14 -12.49 -26.49
CA GLY A 343 7.55 -11.50 -27.38
C GLY A 343 6.16 -10.99 -26.93
N LEU A 344 5.36 -11.86 -26.28
CA LEU A 344 4.08 -11.49 -25.69
C LEU A 344 4.28 -10.55 -24.47
N LEU A 345 5.21 -10.90 -23.57
CA LEU A 345 5.55 -10.05 -22.41
C LEU A 345 6.13 -8.70 -22.86
N ASP A 346 6.96 -8.68 -23.92
CA ASP A 346 7.46 -7.42 -24.48
C ASP A 346 6.33 -6.49 -24.98
N GLY A 347 5.22 -7.06 -25.44
CA GLY A 347 4.01 -6.32 -25.78
C GLY A 347 3.34 -5.63 -24.58
N LEU A 348 3.48 -6.18 -23.37
CA LEU A 348 2.88 -5.62 -22.16
C LEU A 348 3.68 -4.47 -21.53
N ARG A 349 4.98 -4.38 -21.80
CA ARG A 349 5.93 -3.52 -21.07
C ARG A 349 5.56 -2.05 -21.01
N LEU A 350 4.87 -1.54 -22.05
CA LEU A 350 4.52 -0.12 -22.13
C LEU A 350 3.23 0.22 -21.38
N ILE A 351 2.39 -0.77 -21.06
CA ILE A 351 1.08 -0.53 -20.42
C ILE A 351 1.27 0.23 -19.11
N ARG A 352 2.14 -0.28 -18.22
CA ARG A 352 2.38 0.33 -16.91
C ARG A 352 2.89 1.77 -17.02
N ALA A 353 3.85 2.02 -17.94
CA ALA A 353 4.42 3.34 -18.13
C ALA A 353 3.37 4.34 -18.67
N VAL A 354 2.55 3.92 -19.63
CA VAL A 354 1.52 4.78 -20.24
C VAL A 354 0.38 5.04 -19.24
N PHE A 355 0.00 4.04 -18.46
CA PHE A 355 -1.04 4.21 -17.43
C PHE A 355 -0.57 5.12 -16.28
N ALA A 356 0.74 5.14 -16.01
CA ALA A 356 1.33 6.04 -15.01
C ALA A 356 1.42 7.53 -15.45
N ILE A 357 1.06 7.89 -16.69
CA ILE A 357 1.07 9.30 -17.18
C ILE A 357 0.30 10.22 -16.23
N GLY A 358 -0.81 9.74 -15.66
CA GLY A 358 -1.67 10.49 -14.75
C GLY A 358 -1.11 10.71 -13.34
N PHE A 359 -0.03 10.03 -12.95
CA PHE A 359 0.51 10.14 -11.61
C PHE A 359 1.11 11.53 -11.34
N THR A 360 0.84 12.06 -10.15
CA THR A 360 1.30 13.40 -9.71
C THR A 360 2.54 13.34 -8.85
N THR A 361 3.33 12.26 -8.93
CA THR A 361 4.62 12.20 -8.24
C THR A 361 5.65 13.09 -8.93
N SER A 362 6.56 13.68 -8.19
CA SER A 362 7.61 14.56 -8.72
C SER A 362 8.46 13.89 -9.82
N GLY A 363 8.69 12.59 -9.70
CA GLY A 363 9.38 11.79 -10.73
C GLY A 363 8.56 11.67 -12.01
N THR A 364 7.28 11.32 -11.91
CA THR A 364 6.40 11.15 -13.07
C THR A 364 6.16 12.47 -13.79
N GLU A 365 5.93 13.56 -13.07
CA GLU A 365 5.72 14.88 -13.69
C GLU A 365 6.90 15.30 -14.56
N LYS A 366 8.12 15.11 -14.07
CA LYS A 366 9.35 15.42 -14.81
C LYS A 366 9.47 14.63 -16.12
N TYR A 367 9.09 13.35 -16.10
CA TYR A 367 9.25 12.45 -17.27
C TYR A 367 8.00 12.31 -18.12
N ARG A 368 6.85 12.87 -17.71
CA ARG A 368 5.58 12.77 -18.44
C ARG A 368 5.66 13.12 -19.93
N PRO A 369 6.31 14.21 -20.36
CA PRO A 369 6.43 14.51 -21.78
C PRO A 369 7.17 13.42 -22.56
N ALA A 370 8.22 12.84 -21.96
CA ALA A 370 8.98 11.76 -22.58
C ALA A 370 8.14 10.46 -22.67
N ILE A 371 7.36 10.15 -21.64
CA ILE A 371 6.45 8.99 -21.61
C ILE A 371 5.37 9.15 -22.68
N ILE A 372 4.76 10.33 -22.83
CA ILE A 372 3.77 10.61 -23.88
C ILE A 372 4.40 10.48 -25.27
N GLY A 373 5.61 11.02 -25.47
CA GLY A 373 6.34 10.87 -26.74
C GLY A 373 6.59 9.41 -27.09
N MET A 374 7.03 8.61 -26.13
CA MET A 374 7.22 7.17 -26.27
C MET A 374 5.90 6.44 -26.55
N ALA A 375 4.81 6.83 -25.89
CA ALA A 375 3.49 6.24 -26.12
C ALA A 375 3.00 6.50 -27.55
N ARG A 376 3.16 7.71 -28.06
CA ARG A 376 2.82 8.08 -29.45
C ARG A 376 3.64 7.32 -30.49
N GLN A 377 4.89 7.03 -30.18
CA GLN A 377 5.78 6.30 -31.09
C GLN A 377 5.58 4.78 -31.04
N HIS A 378 5.30 4.21 -29.89
CA HIS A 378 5.40 2.76 -29.71
C HIS A 378 4.16 2.09 -29.09
N PHE A 379 3.30 2.80 -28.37
CA PHE A 379 2.13 2.23 -27.70
C PHE A 379 0.87 2.37 -28.57
N PHE A 380 0.43 3.59 -28.85
CA PHE A 380 -0.81 3.82 -29.60
C PHE A 380 -0.83 3.20 -31.01
N PRO A 381 0.27 3.24 -31.82
CA PRO A 381 0.27 2.57 -33.12
C PRO A 381 0.18 1.03 -33.03
N ASN A 382 0.48 0.44 -31.86
CA ASN A 382 0.50 -1.01 -31.65
C ASN A 382 -0.64 -1.51 -30.76
N ILE A 383 -1.69 -0.71 -30.53
CA ILE A 383 -2.74 -1.01 -29.55
C ILE A 383 -3.41 -2.37 -29.80
N GLN A 384 -3.70 -2.71 -31.07
CA GLN A 384 -4.32 -3.99 -31.44
C GLN A 384 -3.40 -5.18 -31.17
N LYS A 385 -2.11 -5.00 -31.42
CA LYS A 385 -1.10 -6.04 -31.11
C LYS A 385 -1.00 -6.24 -29.59
N ILE A 386 -0.96 -5.17 -28.81
CA ILE A 386 -0.90 -5.23 -27.34
C ILE A 386 -2.15 -5.91 -26.79
N ALA A 387 -3.35 -5.53 -27.27
CA ALA A 387 -4.59 -6.18 -26.91
C ALA A 387 -4.60 -7.69 -27.23
N GLY A 388 -4.04 -8.05 -28.40
CA GLY A 388 -3.82 -9.46 -28.78
C GLY A 388 -2.91 -10.21 -27.83
N CYS A 389 -1.80 -9.59 -27.37
CA CYS A 389 -0.90 -10.18 -26.37
C CYS A 389 -1.63 -10.45 -25.04
N ILE A 390 -2.43 -9.47 -24.56
CA ILE A 390 -3.23 -9.61 -23.34
C ILE A 390 -4.18 -10.81 -23.47
N LYS A 391 -4.99 -10.83 -24.53
CA LYS A 391 -5.98 -11.92 -24.76
C LYS A 391 -5.33 -13.29 -24.81
N PHE A 392 -4.17 -13.41 -25.46
CA PHE A 392 -3.47 -14.68 -25.51
C PHE A 392 -2.99 -15.12 -24.12
N LEU A 393 -2.33 -14.22 -23.37
CA LEU A 393 -1.81 -14.52 -22.04
C LEU A 393 -2.94 -14.83 -21.03
N VAL A 394 -4.04 -14.07 -21.05
CA VAL A 394 -5.20 -14.33 -20.19
C VAL A 394 -5.76 -15.74 -20.39
N ASN A 395 -5.80 -16.24 -21.64
CA ASN A 395 -6.25 -17.59 -21.92
C ASN A 395 -5.21 -18.69 -21.59
N SER A 396 -3.98 -18.31 -21.26
CA SER A 396 -2.88 -19.22 -20.95
C SER A 396 -2.60 -19.33 -19.45
N LEU A 397 -3.20 -18.47 -18.61
CA LEU A 397 -3.08 -18.37 -17.15
C LEU A 397 -4.32 -18.87 -16.43
#